data_03097faabdd8e8dd3a0bbc851b43be39
#
_entry.id   03097faabdd8e8dd3a0bbc851b43be39
#
_cell.length_a   1.000
_cell.length_b   1.000
_cell.length_c   1.000
_cell.angle_alpha   90.00
_cell.angle_beta   90.00
_cell.angle_gamma   90.00
#
_symmetry.space_group_name_H-M   'P 1'
#
loop_
_entity.id
_entity.type
_entity.pdbx_description
1 polymer ?
#
loop_
_entity_poly.entity_id
_entity_poly.type
_entity_poly.pdbx_seq_one_letter_code
_entity_poly.pdbx_strand_id
1 'polypeptide(L)'
;APALVRALFAYLVYLHGHDVRPYADGRLGRRDTAALLRRMVGGSQRRLDLVRHLVARLGLAARQGHLLRLEAAAAKSWLTATPAEQLAVLQNAWRADPSWLDLCHVPGLHCDDAGGWLARYDPVAARGAFLDLLAQCPPDAWWTVDSFVAAIKETHPDFQRPDGDYGSWYVRAAEGGDYLSGFGSWDAVEGRLIRDLLAGVLSWLGVVRLAPGGEGRLAEAGLRFLGLPAPPAEEVPPGPITVRPDFCVEVPGPGDLYTRFQLERFADLKDEEPCVYSLSAASLGRALGRNVQVEQILAFLSQAAGGNLPANVAGQLRLWAGRFGQVELEEVVILRTRSERALKELSVLPETRAYLTRRLSPVTALVRKEDLPALRRALQALGFLPPHEEADDPDLPHHQPG
;
A
#
# COMPACT_ATOMS: atom_id res chain seq x y z
N ALA A 1 8.32 -15.23 1.55
CA ALA A 1 8.98 -13.96 1.95
C ALA A 1 8.37 -13.44 3.26
N PRO A 2 9.14 -12.74 4.13
CA PRO A 2 8.63 -12.10 5.34
C PRO A 2 7.50 -11.11 5.05
N ALA A 3 6.59 -10.96 6.02
CA ALA A 3 5.36 -10.20 5.82
C ALA A 3 5.60 -8.72 5.45
N LEU A 4 6.70 -8.12 5.96
CA LEU A 4 7.03 -6.72 5.67
C LEU A 4 7.56 -6.54 4.23
N VAL A 5 8.33 -7.49 3.72
CA VAL A 5 8.80 -7.49 2.31
C VAL A 5 7.61 -7.55 1.37
N ARG A 6 6.64 -8.45 1.62
CA ARG A 6 5.40 -8.55 0.83
C ARG A 6 4.56 -7.28 0.92
N ALA A 7 4.44 -6.71 2.11
CA ALA A 7 3.67 -5.49 2.33
C ALA A 7 4.30 -4.29 1.61
N LEU A 8 5.64 -4.15 1.66
CA LEU A 8 6.36 -3.11 0.95
C LEU A 8 6.22 -3.27 -0.56
N PHE A 9 6.38 -4.50 -1.08
CA PHE A 9 6.13 -4.80 -2.49
C PHE A 9 4.73 -4.36 -2.93
N ALA A 10 3.69 -4.76 -2.19
CA ALA A 10 2.30 -4.37 -2.48
C ALA A 10 2.11 -2.84 -2.48
N TYR A 11 2.82 -2.13 -1.59
CA TYR A 11 2.80 -0.68 -1.54
C TYR A 11 3.45 -0.05 -2.78
N LEU A 12 4.64 -0.54 -3.21
CA LEU A 12 5.31 -0.05 -4.41
C LEU A 12 4.46 -0.29 -5.67
N VAL A 13 3.87 -1.47 -5.81
CA VAL A 13 2.94 -1.79 -6.91
C VAL A 13 1.75 -0.84 -6.91
N TYR A 14 1.17 -0.56 -5.74
CA TYR A 14 0.05 0.36 -5.62
C TYR A 14 0.42 1.78 -6.07
N LEU A 15 1.56 2.30 -5.59
CA LEU A 15 2.05 3.62 -5.99
C LEU A 15 2.34 3.72 -7.50
N HIS A 16 2.85 2.63 -8.10
CA HIS A 16 3.07 2.61 -9.55
C HIS A 16 1.75 2.69 -10.32
N GLY A 17 0.72 2.06 -9.80
CA GLY A 17 -0.58 1.92 -10.45
C GLY A 17 -1.59 3.04 -10.19
N HIS A 18 -1.35 3.97 -9.26
CA HIS A 18 -2.36 4.94 -8.81
C HIS A 18 -1.77 6.32 -8.55
N ASP A 19 -2.59 7.33 -8.76
CA ASP A 19 -2.28 8.72 -8.39
C ASP A 19 -2.60 8.95 -6.92
N VAL A 20 -1.63 8.65 -6.07
CA VAL A 20 -1.78 8.75 -4.61
C VAL A 20 -1.48 10.17 -4.15
N ARG A 21 -2.42 10.78 -3.43
CA ARG A 21 -2.33 12.14 -2.89
C ARG A 21 -2.30 12.08 -1.35
N PRO A 22 -1.11 12.09 -0.74
CA PRO A 22 -1.03 12.10 0.71
C PRO A 22 -1.43 13.45 1.30
N TYR A 23 -1.97 13.45 2.51
CA TYR A 23 -2.19 14.66 3.30
C TYR A 23 -0.86 15.36 3.63
N ALA A 24 -0.93 16.54 4.24
CA ALA A 24 0.26 17.33 4.63
C ALA A 24 1.18 16.55 5.61
N ASP A 25 0.60 15.78 6.50
CA ASP A 25 1.28 14.91 7.47
C ASP A 25 1.75 13.55 6.88
N GLY A 26 1.62 13.38 5.57
CA GLY A 26 2.01 12.16 4.86
C GLY A 26 1.01 10.99 4.98
N ARG A 27 -0.09 11.11 5.74
CA ARG A 27 -1.14 10.07 5.79
C ARG A 27 -1.83 9.93 4.44
N LEU A 28 -2.30 8.71 4.16
CA LEU A 28 -3.05 8.41 2.95
C LEU A 28 -4.55 8.64 3.16
N GLY A 29 -5.26 8.97 2.08
CA GLY A 29 -6.72 9.06 2.09
C GLY A 29 -7.37 7.70 2.39
N ARG A 30 -8.61 7.72 2.91
CA ARG A 30 -9.34 6.49 3.30
C ARG A 30 -9.43 5.46 2.17
N ARG A 31 -9.62 5.91 0.93
CA ARG A 31 -9.71 5.05 -0.26
C ARG A 31 -8.41 4.28 -0.49
N ASP A 32 -7.28 4.99 -0.51
CA ASP A 32 -5.96 4.40 -0.76
C ASP A 32 -5.54 3.48 0.38
N THR A 33 -5.78 3.90 1.63
CA THR A 33 -5.55 3.07 2.82
C THR A 33 -6.34 1.76 2.75
N ALA A 34 -7.65 1.81 2.47
CA ALA A 34 -8.48 0.61 2.37
C ALA A 34 -8.04 -0.31 1.22
N ALA A 35 -7.63 0.26 0.08
CA ALA A 35 -7.13 -0.50 -1.05
C ALA A 35 -5.81 -1.23 -0.73
N LEU A 36 -4.88 -0.54 -0.06
CA LEU A 36 -3.62 -1.12 0.37
C LEU A 36 -3.80 -2.22 1.42
N LEU A 37 -4.65 -2.01 2.42
CA LEU A 37 -4.94 -3.02 3.44
C LEU A 37 -5.53 -4.30 2.85
N ARG A 38 -6.37 -4.20 1.82
CA ARG A 38 -6.88 -5.39 1.10
C ARG A 38 -5.81 -6.14 0.31
N ARG A 39 -4.78 -5.44 -0.17
CA ARG A 39 -3.64 -6.05 -0.90
C ARG A 39 -2.61 -6.69 0.02
N MET A 40 -2.56 -6.26 1.28
CA MET A 40 -1.61 -6.79 2.26
C MET A 40 -2.21 -7.96 3.01
N VAL A 41 -1.76 -9.17 2.73
CA VAL A 41 -2.20 -10.37 3.46
C VAL A 41 -1.96 -10.20 4.97
N GLY A 42 -3.01 -10.31 5.77
CA GLY A 42 -2.95 -10.04 7.22
C GLY A 42 -2.53 -8.60 7.53
N GLY A 43 -2.85 -7.65 6.63
CA GLY A 43 -2.49 -6.24 6.76
C GLY A 43 -3.22 -5.57 7.92
N SER A 44 -2.48 -4.72 8.64
CA SER A 44 -3.02 -3.84 9.67
C SER A 44 -2.57 -2.41 9.37
N GLN A 45 -3.31 -1.44 9.90
CA GLN A 45 -2.95 -0.01 9.77
C GLN A 45 -1.51 0.23 10.21
N ARG A 46 -1.10 -0.34 11.33
CA ARG A 46 0.25 -0.21 11.89
C ARG A 46 1.34 -0.75 10.94
N ARG A 47 1.11 -1.92 10.29
CA ARG A 47 2.06 -2.44 9.30
C ARG A 47 2.15 -1.53 8.09
N LEU A 48 1.02 -0.97 7.63
CA LEU A 48 0.99 0.01 6.55
C LEU A 48 1.74 1.29 6.93
N ASP A 49 1.59 1.77 8.17
CA ASP A 49 2.30 2.96 8.64
C ASP A 49 3.82 2.74 8.69
N LEU A 50 4.26 1.56 9.16
CA LEU A 50 5.67 1.19 9.14
C LEU A 50 6.20 1.07 7.70
N VAL A 51 5.47 0.42 6.80
CA VAL A 51 5.85 0.31 5.37
C VAL A 51 6.00 1.69 4.74
N ARG A 52 5.02 2.57 4.95
CA ARG A 52 5.05 3.93 4.44
C ARG A 52 6.25 4.71 4.95
N HIS A 53 6.53 4.57 6.25
CA HIS A 53 7.66 5.19 6.89
C HIS A 53 9.00 4.69 6.31
N LEU A 54 9.18 3.38 6.21
CA LEU A 54 10.39 2.79 5.64
C LEU A 54 10.58 3.12 4.16
N VAL A 55 9.49 3.17 3.36
CA VAL A 55 9.55 3.58 1.95
C VAL A 55 10.09 5.00 1.82
N ALA A 56 9.62 5.93 2.66
CA ALA A 56 10.12 7.31 2.67
C ALA A 56 11.59 7.36 3.12
N ARG A 57 11.95 6.66 4.19
CA ARG A 57 13.30 6.63 4.74
C ARG A 57 14.33 6.03 3.78
N LEU A 58 13.95 4.99 3.05
CA LEU A 58 14.79 4.34 2.03
C LEU A 58 14.80 5.09 0.68
N GLY A 59 14.06 6.19 0.57
CA GLY A 59 13.97 6.95 -0.66
C GLY A 59 13.35 6.16 -1.82
N LEU A 60 12.51 5.15 -1.55
CA LEU A 60 11.84 4.34 -2.58
C LEU A 60 10.68 5.09 -3.24
N ALA A 61 10.12 6.07 -2.55
CA ALA A 61 9.13 6.99 -3.08
C ALA A 61 9.30 8.37 -2.46
N ALA A 62 8.98 9.40 -3.23
CA ALA A 62 9.04 10.79 -2.81
C ALA A 62 7.79 11.57 -3.25
N ARG A 63 7.56 12.70 -2.58
CA ARG A 63 6.48 13.61 -2.95
C ARG A 63 6.93 14.47 -4.12
N GLN A 64 6.21 14.37 -5.25
CA GLN A 64 6.40 15.21 -6.44
C GLN A 64 5.14 16.06 -6.62
N GLY A 65 5.22 17.34 -6.22
CA GLY A 65 4.06 18.22 -6.12
C GLY A 65 3.06 17.69 -5.06
N HIS A 66 1.86 17.37 -5.50
CA HIS A 66 0.79 16.82 -4.63
C HIS A 66 0.65 15.29 -4.71
N LEU A 67 1.49 14.62 -5.50
CA LEU A 67 1.46 13.18 -5.71
C LEU A 67 2.63 12.50 -5.01
N LEU A 68 2.40 11.29 -4.51
CA LEU A 68 3.46 10.40 -4.07
C LEU A 68 3.86 9.50 -5.23
N ARG A 69 5.13 9.55 -5.63
CA ARG A 69 5.68 8.82 -6.78
C ARG A 69 6.84 7.93 -6.39
N LEU A 70 7.02 6.82 -7.11
CA LEU A 70 8.19 5.98 -6.96
C LEU A 70 9.45 6.69 -7.46
N GLU A 71 10.53 6.53 -6.70
CA GLU A 71 11.88 6.85 -7.15
C GLU A 71 12.43 5.64 -7.94
N ALA A 72 12.37 5.75 -9.27
CA ALA A 72 12.54 4.62 -10.17
C ALA A 72 13.86 3.85 -9.96
N ALA A 73 14.98 4.56 -9.75
CA ALA A 73 16.29 3.94 -9.55
C ALA A 73 16.36 3.18 -8.22
N ALA A 74 15.92 3.80 -7.12
CA ALA A 74 15.93 3.19 -5.79
C ALA A 74 14.97 2.00 -5.70
N ALA A 75 13.74 2.17 -6.22
CA ALA A 75 12.76 1.09 -6.26
C ALA A 75 13.26 -0.09 -7.10
N LYS A 76 13.85 0.16 -8.28
CA LYS A 76 14.45 -0.91 -9.11
C LYS A 76 15.59 -1.61 -8.37
N SER A 77 16.51 -0.87 -7.75
CA SER A 77 17.62 -1.45 -7.00
C SER A 77 17.13 -2.40 -5.91
N TRP A 78 16.12 -1.99 -5.11
CA TRP A 78 15.55 -2.85 -4.08
C TRP A 78 14.81 -4.05 -4.66
N LEU A 79 14.03 -3.88 -5.73
CA LEU A 79 13.27 -4.97 -6.37
C LEU A 79 14.16 -6.03 -7.01
N THR A 80 15.35 -5.65 -7.51
CA THR A 80 16.32 -6.58 -8.15
C THR A 80 17.32 -7.21 -7.18
N ALA A 81 17.33 -6.77 -5.92
CA ALA A 81 18.14 -7.36 -4.87
C ALA A 81 17.66 -8.77 -4.52
N THR A 82 18.55 -9.60 -3.96
CA THR A 82 18.18 -10.94 -3.48
C THR A 82 17.17 -10.84 -2.31
N PRO A 83 16.35 -11.87 -2.05
CA PRO A 83 15.41 -11.88 -0.93
C PRO A 83 16.06 -11.60 0.43
N ALA A 84 17.30 -12.07 0.62
CA ALA A 84 18.08 -11.82 1.83
C ALA A 84 18.48 -10.34 1.95
N GLU A 85 18.95 -9.74 0.87
CA GLU A 85 19.30 -8.31 0.83
C GLU A 85 18.08 -7.41 0.99
N GLN A 86 16.97 -7.73 0.31
CA GLN A 86 15.71 -7.00 0.46
C GLN A 86 15.27 -6.93 1.92
N LEU A 87 15.35 -8.06 2.62
CA LEU A 87 15.00 -8.14 4.02
C LEU A 87 16.02 -7.41 4.91
N ALA A 88 17.31 -7.59 4.69
CA ALA A 88 18.38 -6.94 5.46
C ALA A 88 18.30 -5.42 5.38
N VAL A 89 17.95 -4.86 4.20
CA VAL A 89 17.71 -3.41 4.04
C VAL A 89 16.59 -2.93 4.96
N LEU A 90 15.47 -3.67 5.07
CA LEU A 90 14.36 -3.28 5.94
C LEU A 90 14.71 -3.43 7.41
N GLN A 91 15.38 -4.52 7.78
CA GLN A 91 15.85 -4.77 9.15
C GLN A 91 16.77 -3.66 9.63
N ASN A 92 17.77 -3.30 8.83
CA ASN A 92 18.74 -2.25 9.15
C ASN A 92 18.11 -0.86 9.15
N ALA A 93 17.19 -0.58 8.20
CA ALA A 93 16.48 0.69 8.16
C ALA A 93 15.64 0.90 9.42
N TRP A 94 14.92 -0.12 9.89
CA TRP A 94 14.17 -0.04 11.15
C TRP A 94 15.12 0.06 12.36
N ARG A 95 16.16 -0.79 12.44
CA ARG A 95 17.10 -0.82 13.57
C ARG A 95 17.73 0.55 13.83
N ALA A 96 18.15 1.22 12.76
CA ALA A 96 18.89 2.49 12.84
C ALA A 96 18.00 3.74 12.70
N ASP A 97 16.67 3.62 12.85
CA ASP A 97 15.76 4.74 12.64
C ASP A 97 15.51 5.54 13.93
N PRO A 98 15.98 6.78 14.02
CA PRO A 98 15.73 7.62 15.20
C PRO A 98 14.33 8.25 15.19
N SER A 99 13.61 8.20 14.08
CA SER A 99 12.32 8.88 13.93
C SER A 99 11.10 7.98 14.11
N TRP A 100 11.29 6.66 14.11
CA TRP A 100 10.22 5.70 14.41
C TRP A 100 10.24 5.34 15.89
N LEU A 101 9.24 5.80 16.64
CA LEU A 101 9.10 5.57 18.07
C LEU A 101 8.21 4.35 18.32
N ASP A 102 8.78 3.16 18.47
CA ASP A 102 8.02 1.92 18.61
C ASP A 102 6.99 1.98 19.73
N LEU A 103 7.34 2.56 20.88
CA LEU A 103 6.45 2.72 22.02
C LEU A 103 5.16 3.47 21.65
N CYS A 104 5.27 4.53 20.87
CA CYS A 104 4.13 5.35 20.47
C CYS A 104 3.26 4.72 19.38
N HIS A 105 3.69 3.58 18.84
CA HIS A 105 2.93 2.79 17.87
C HIS A 105 2.33 1.53 18.50
N VAL A 106 2.49 1.31 19.80
CA VAL A 106 1.89 0.16 20.50
C VAL A 106 0.37 0.33 20.56
N PRO A 107 -0.41 -0.64 20.07
CA PRO A 107 -1.87 -0.56 20.15
C PRO A 107 -2.35 -0.41 21.59
N GLY A 108 -3.22 0.55 21.82
CA GLY A 108 -3.79 0.83 23.14
C GLY A 108 -2.90 1.65 24.06
N LEU A 109 -1.76 2.17 23.56
CA LEU A 109 -0.98 3.21 24.23
C LEU A 109 -1.05 4.51 23.44
N HIS A 110 -0.95 5.63 24.14
CA HIS A 110 -0.86 6.97 23.60
C HIS A 110 0.27 7.73 24.28
N CYS A 111 1.19 8.28 23.46
CA CYS A 111 2.29 9.12 23.94
C CYS A 111 1.90 10.58 23.76
N ASP A 112 1.84 11.33 24.85
CA ASP A 112 1.68 12.79 24.83
C ASP A 112 3.06 13.44 24.92
N ASP A 113 3.36 14.41 24.07
CA ASP A 113 4.66 15.13 24.10
C ASP A 113 4.67 16.24 25.17
N ALA A 114 4.24 15.89 26.38
CA ALA A 114 4.32 16.79 27.52
C ALA A 114 5.74 16.79 28.10
N GLY A 115 6.25 17.95 28.43
CA GLY A 115 7.61 18.10 29.00
C GLY A 115 8.75 17.76 28.03
N GLY A 116 8.48 17.57 26.74
CA GLY A 116 9.49 17.33 25.70
C GLY A 116 10.29 16.04 25.89
N TRP A 117 9.71 15.01 26.52
CA TRP A 117 10.40 13.73 26.75
C TRP A 117 10.62 12.95 25.45
N LEU A 118 9.73 13.07 24.48
CA LEU A 118 9.88 12.40 23.18
C LEU A 118 11.17 12.85 22.45
N ALA A 119 11.57 14.10 22.61
CA ALA A 119 12.82 14.61 22.04
C ALA A 119 14.08 14.07 22.75
N ARG A 120 13.95 13.55 23.99
CA ARG A 120 15.04 12.94 24.76
C ARG A 120 15.06 11.41 24.66
N TYR A 121 13.97 10.81 24.21
CA TYR A 121 13.88 9.37 24.02
C TYR A 121 14.73 8.93 22.82
N ASP A 122 15.64 7.99 23.06
CA ASP A 122 16.47 7.40 22.01
C ASP A 122 15.90 6.03 21.59
N PRO A 123 15.12 5.96 20.51
CA PRO A 123 14.55 4.72 20.06
C PRO A 123 15.59 3.75 19.49
N VAL A 124 16.74 4.26 19.03
CA VAL A 124 17.82 3.40 18.49
C VAL A 124 18.54 2.69 19.62
N ALA A 125 18.86 3.41 20.70
CA ALA A 125 19.44 2.80 21.89
C ALA A 125 18.48 1.80 22.54
N ALA A 126 17.20 2.14 22.68
CA ALA A 126 16.17 1.24 23.22
C ALA A 126 16.03 -0.05 22.39
N ARG A 127 16.03 0.05 21.04
CA ARG A 127 16.03 -1.13 20.16
C ARG A 127 17.30 -1.94 20.30
N GLY A 128 18.47 -1.27 20.37
CA GLY A 128 19.75 -1.94 20.59
C GLY A 128 19.72 -2.79 21.84
N ALA A 129 19.38 -2.21 22.99
CA ALA A 129 19.26 -2.91 24.25
C ALA A 129 18.26 -4.09 24.18
N PHE A 130 17.09 -3.87 23.57
CA PHE A 130 16.10 -4.93 23.38
C PHE A 130 16.62 -6.08 22.49
N LEU A 131 17.29 -5.77 21.38
CA LEU A 131 17.86 -6.78 20.47
C LEU A 131 18.99 -7.57 21.10
N ASP A 132 19.80 -6.93 21.96
CA ASP A 132 20.86 -7.59 22.72
C ASP A 132 20.27 -8.59 23.74
N LEU A 133 19.12 -8.27 24.37
CA LEU A 133 18.39 -9.19 25.22
C LEU A 133 17.77 -10.36 24.41
N LEU A 134 17.19 -10.06 23.25
CA LEU A 134 16.65 -11.06 22.36
C LEU A 134 17.72 -12.04 21.83
N ALA A 135 18.94 -11.54 21.60
CA ALA A 135 20.07 -12.35 21.17
C ALA A 135 20.53 -13.38 22.22
N GLN A 136 20.14 -13.21 23.49
CA GLN A 136 20.41 -14.17 24.56
C GLN A 136 19.43 -15.34 24.58
N CYS A 137 18.34 -15.28 23.83
CA CYS A 137 17.41 -16.40 23.69
C CYS A 137 18.09 -17.58 22.98
N PRO A 138 17.80 -18.82 23.43
CA PRO A 138 18.33 -20.01 22.77
C PRO A 138 17.93 -20.02 21.28
N PRO A 139 18.89 -20.16 20.35
CA PRO A 139 18.64 -20.02 18.91
C PRO A 139 17.73 -21.14 18.37
N ASP A 140 17.85 -22.35 18.93
CA ASP A 140 17.18 -23.57 18.44
C ASP A 140 15.99 -24.02 19.28
N ALA A 141 15.61 -23.25 20.30
CA ALA A 141 14.51 -23.60 21.20
C ALA A 141 13.32 -22.65 21.07
N TRP A 142 12.14 -23.17 21.38
CA TRP A 142 10.95 -22.38 21.61
C TRP A 142 10.93 -21.88 23.07
N TRP A 143 10.57 -20.62 23.26
CA TRP A 143 10.41 -19.98 24.55
C TRP A 143 9.06 -19.27 24.60
N THR A 144 8.47 -19.10 25.78
CA THR A 144 7.21 -18.38 25.87
C THR A 144 7.46 -16.86 25.93
N VAL A 145 6.61 -16.10 25.24
CA VAL A 145 6.68 -14.64 25.29
C VAL A 145 6.58 -14.12 26.73
N ASP A 146 5.73 -14.76 27.54
CA ASP A 146 5.56 -14.38 28.95
C ASP A 146 6.81 -14.63 29.78
N SER A 147 7.51 -15.76 29.59
CA SER A 147 8.79 -16.00 30.29
C SER A 147 9.88 -15.01 29.88
N PHE A 148 9.92 -14.63 28.60
CA PHE A 148 10.85 -13.61 28.10
C PHE A 148 10.56 -12.24 28.72
N VAL A 149 9.28 -11.83 28.75
CA VAL A 149 8.86 -10.56 29.40
C VAL A 149 9.21 -10.55 30.88
N ALA A 150 8.92 -11.67 31.59
CA ALA A 150 9.23 -11.79 33.02
C ALA A 150 10.73 -11.72 33.28
N ALA A 151 11.55 -12.40 32.47
CA ALA A 151 13.02 -12.35 32.59
C ALA A 151 13.57 -10.93 32.38
N ILE A 152 13.08 -10.19 31.39
CA ILE A 152 13.49 -8.78 31.18
C ILE A 152 13.08 -7.92 32.38
N LYS A 153 11.86 -8.08 32.87
CA LYS A 153 11.38 -7.32 34.04
C LYS A 153 12.24 -7.52 35.27
N GLU A 154 12.72 -8.74 35.48
CA GLU A 154 13.56 -9.10 36.61
C GLU A 154 15.01 -8.64 36.45
N THR A 155 15.58 -8.79 35.24
CA THR A 155 17.03 -8.61 35.06
C THR A 155 17.41 -7.26 34.40
N HIS A 156 16.59 -6.73 33.52
CA HIS A 156 16.86 -5.52 32.72
C HIS A 156 15.60 -4.64 32.56
N PRO A 157 14.91 -4.27 33.65
CA PRO A 157 13.64 -3.54 33.56
C PRO A 157 13.81 -2.19 32.86
N ASP A 158 14.98 -1.58 32.96
CA ASP A 158 15.29 -0.22 32.46
C ASP A 158 15.81 -0.22 31.00
N PHE A 159 15.65 -1.30 30.24
CA PHE A 159 16.25 -1.48 28.90
C PHE A 159 15.98 -0.31 27.93
N GLN A 160 14.86 0.41 28.10
CA GLN A 160 14.55 1.61 27.32
C GLN A 160 14.59 2.91 28.15
N ARG A 161 14.88 2.82 29.45
CA ARG A 161 14.95 3.94 30.41
C ARG A 161 16.29 3.90 31.15
N PRO A 162 17.39 4.28 30.47
CA PRO A 162 18.75 4.10 31.05
C PRO A 162 18.95 4.77 32.42
N ASP A 163 18.15 5.79 32.72
CA ASP A 163 18.20 6.47 34.02
C ASP A 163 17.25 5.88 35.07
N GLY A 164 16.51 4.80 34.75
CA GLY A 164 15.52 4.19 35.64
C GLY A 164 14.31 5.11 35.97
N ASP A 165 14.10 6.16 35.20
CA ASP A 165 13.03 7.12 35.43
C ASP A 165 11.70 6.66 34.85
N TYR A 166 10.81 6.20 35.71
CA TYR A 166 9.45 5.79 35.38
C TYR A 166 8.41 6.90 35.59
N GLY A 167 8.81 8.11 35.94
CA GLY A 167 7.92 9.22 36.26
C GLY A 167 7.83 10.31 35.19
N SER A 168 8.82 10.41 34.28
CA SER A 168 8.94 11.54 33.36
C SER A 168 8.27 11.31 31.97
N TRP A 169 7.79 10.12 31.70
CA TRP A 169 7.13 9.83 30.40
C TRP A 169 5.61 9.96 30.50
N TYR A 170 5.05 10.67 29.56
CA TYR A 170 3.60 10.92 29.48
C TYR A 170 2.93 9.91 28.55
N VAL A 171 2.86 8.66 29.02
CA VAL A 171 2.20 7.55 28.33
C VAL A 171 0.90 7.20 29.05
N ARG A 172 -0.19 7.03 28.33
CA ARG A 172 -1.50 6.62 28.88
C ARG A 172 -2.17 5.58 28.02
N ALA A 173 -3.21 4.94 28.54
CA ALA A 173 -4.05 4.08 27.71
C ALA A 173 -4.76 4.90 26.63
N ALA A 174 -4.88 4.34 25.41
CA ALA A 174 -5.51 5.05 24.28
C ALA A 174 -7.00 5.36 24.51
N GLU A 175 -7.68 4.59 25.36
CA GLU A 175 -9.09 4.80 25.76
C GLU A 175 -9.25 5.96 26.76
N GLY A 176 -8.15 6.60 27.15
CA GLY A 176 -8.12 7.67 28.14
C GLY A 176 -7.72 7.19 29.53
N GLY A 177 -7.68 8.11 30.50
CA GLY A 177 -7.31 7.81 31.87
C GLY A 177 -6.00 8.50 32.29
N ASP A 178 -5.54 8.16 33.48
CA ASP A 178 -4.31 8.69 34.08
C ASP A 178 -3.06 8.21 33.33
N TYR A 179 -1.97 8.94 33.50
CA TYR A 179 -0.69 8.51 32.95
C TYR A 179 -0.16 7.26 33.65
N LEU A 180 0.36 6.34 32.86
CA LEU A 180 0.99 5.10 33.30
C LEU A 180 2.41 5.44 33.82
N SER A 181 2.51 5.85 35.08
CA SER A 181 3.76 6.26 35.71
C SER A 181 4.16 5.32 36.82
N GLY A 182 5.45 5.37 37.19
CA GLY A 182 6.02 4.49 38.20
C GLY A 182 6.24 3.04 37.73
N PHE A 183 7.10 2.32 38.43
CA PHE A 183 7.44 0.92 38.14
C PHE A 183 6.21 -0.03 38.17
N GLY A 184 5.18 0.35 38.93
CA GLY A 184 3.91 -0.42 38.94
C GLY A 184 3.23 -0.48 37.59
N SER A 185 3.49 0.42 36.66
CA SER A 185 2.96 0.46 35.30
C SER A 185 3.83 -0.30 34.28
N TRP A 186 4.93 -0.94 34.71
CA TRP A 186 5.89 -1.58 33.80
C TRP A 186 5.26 -2.58 32.85
N ASP A 187 4.38 -3.45 33.33
CA ASP A 187 3.72 -4.45 32.47
C ASP A 187 2.80 -3.81 31.43
N ALA A 188 2.20 -2.67 31.79
CA ALA A 188 1.29 -1.93 30.90
C ALA A 188 2.04 -1.11 29.83
N VAL A 189 3.30 -0.75 30.05
CA VAL A 189 4.11 0.04 29.13
C VAL A 189 5.19 -0.84 28.49
N GLU A 190 6.23 -1.20 29.25
CA GLU A 190 7.39 -1.98 28.77
C GLU A 190 7.00 -3.40 28.38
N GLY A 191 6.26 -4.09 29.25
CA GLY A 191 5.78 -5.43 28.98
C GLY A 191 4.88 -5.51 27.73
N ARG A 192 4.05 -4.50 27.55
CA ARG A 192 3.20 -4.37 26.34
C ARG A 192 4.02 -4.07 25.09
N LEU A 193 5.02 -3.18 25.18
CA LEU A 193 5.95 -2.89 24.09
C LEU A 193 6.69 -4.15 23.64
N ILE A 194 7.24 -4.94 24.59
CA ILE A 194 7.97 -6.18 24.28
C ILE A 194 7.08 -7.16 23.50
N ARG A 195 5.87 -7.42 24.00
CA ARG A 195 4.91 -8.30 23.34
C ARG A 195 4.56 -7.81 21.93
N ASP A 196 4.40 -6.51 21.81
CA ASP A 196 4.06 -5.88 20.55
C ASP A 196 5.22 -5.88 19.54
N LEU A 197 6.46 -5.66 19.97
CA LEU A 197 7.65 -5.80 19.12
C LEU A 197 7.77 -7.23 18.59
N LEU A 198 7.59 -8.25 19.45
CA LEU A 198 7.68 -9.64 19.07
C LEU A 198 6.58 -10.04 18.09
N ALA A 199 5.31 -9.72 18.40
CA ALA A 199 4.16 -10.07 17.56
C ALA A 199 4.03 -9.22 16.30
N GLY A 200 4.57 -8.01 16.32
CA GLY A 200 4.52 -7.03 15.25
C GLY A 200 5.80 -6.97 14.44
N VAL A 201 6.58 -5.94 14.66
CA VAL A 201 7.71 -5.55 13.81
C VAL A 201 8.72 -6.68 13.62
N LEU A 202 9.13 -7.37 14.67
CA LEU A 202 10.12 -8.44 14.58
C LEU A 202 9.61 -9.68 13.85
N SER A 203 8.33 -10.02 14.05
CA SER A 203 7.68 -11.09 13.28
C SER A 203 7.56 -10.69 11.80
N TRP A 204 7.18 -9.44 11.50
CA TRP A 204 7.06 -8.96 10.12
C TRP A 204 8.41 -8.88 9.41
N LEU A 205 9.46 -8.55 10.13
CA LEU A 205 10.85 -8.54 9.65
C LEU A 205 11.50 -9.93 9.62
N GLY A 206 10.74 -10.99 9.97
CA GLY A 206 11.25 -12.36 9.96
C GLY A 206 12.37 -12.62 10.97
N VAL A 207 12.42 -11.83 12.05
CA VAL A 207 13.40 -12.01 13.14
C VAL A 207 12.92 -13.11 14.08
N VAL A 208 11.63 -13.12 14.42
CA VAL A 208 11.00 -14.08 15.32
C VAL A 208 9.85 -14.78 14.61
N ARG A 209 9.68 -16.08 14.87
CA ARG A 209 8.47 -16.83 14.55
C ARG A 209 7.66 -16.99 15.82
N LEU A 210 6.37 -16.71 15.76
CA LEU A 210 5.45 -16.94 16.87
C LEU A 210 4.49 -18.08 16.52
N ALA A 211 4.31 -18.98 17.46
CA ALA A 211 3.26 -20.01 17.42
C ALA A 211 1.95 -19.46 18.02
N PRO A 212 0.78 -20.03 17.64
CA PRO A 212 -0.51 -19.61 18.19
C PRO A 212 -0.63 -19.70 19.72
N GLY A 213 0.18 -20.53 20.35
CA GLY A 213 0.26 -20.70 21.81
C GLY A 213 1.06 -19.62 22.56
N GLY A 214 1.55 -18.58 21.87
CA GLY A 214 2.35 -17.54 22.49
C GLY A 214 3.83 -17.92 22.70
N GLU A 215 4.29 -18.95 22.00
CA GLU A 215 5.70 -19.35 21.97
C GLU A 215 6.43 -18.63 20.85
N GLY A 216 7.66 -18.18 21.13
CA GLY A 216 8.56 -17.54 20.19
C GLY A 216 9.79 -18.38 19.90
N ARG A 217 10.34 -18.22 18.70
CA ARG A 217 11.64 -18.79 18.29
C ARG A 217 12.34 -17.83 17.35
N LEU A 218 13.67 -17.73 17.46
CA LEU A 218 14.47 -16.97 16.49
C LEU A 218 14.40 -17.66 15.12
N ALA A 219 14.12 -16.90 14.09
CA ALA A 219 14.18 -17.38 12.71
C ALA A 219 15.63 -17.25 12.18
N GLU A 220 15.99 -18.00 11.15
CA GLU A 220 17.34 -17.95 10.55
C GLU A 220 17.73 -16.53 10.10
N ALA A 221 16.78 -15.80 9.50
CA ALA A 221 16.99 -14.39 9.16
C ALA A 221 17.19 -13.51 10.40
N GLY A 222 16.54 -13.85 11.50
CA GLY A 222 16.72 -13.20 12.80
C GLY A 222 18.08 -13.47 13.40
N LEU A 223 18.57 -14.71 13.33
CA LEU A 223 19.91 -15.05 13.78
C LEU A 223 20.97 -14.22 13.03
N ARG A 224 20.87 -14.14 11.70
CA ARG A 224 21.77 -13.30 10.89
C ARG A 224 21.68 -11.81 11.27
N PHE A 225 20.47 -11.31 11.46
CA PHE A 225 20.23 -9.91 11.85
C PHE A 225 20.79 -9.56 13.22
N LEU A 226 20.76 -10.50 14.16
CA LEU A 226 21.31 -10.36 15.51
C LEU A 226 22.83 -10.64 15.56
N GLY A 227 23.45 -11.04 14.45
CA GLY A 227 24.88 -11.41 14.40
C GLY A 227 25.20 -12.75 15.05
N LEU A 228 24.19 -13.61 15.22
CA LEU A 228 24.33 -14.96 15.77
C LEU A 228 24.71 -15.97 14.68
N PRO A 229 25.36 -17.11 15.04
CA PRO A 229 25.62 -18.17 14.10
C PRO A 229 24.33 -18.63 13.41
N ALA A 230 24.35 -18.61 12.08
CA ALA A 230 23.21 -19.00 11.27
C ALA A 230 23.68 -19.65 9.97
N PRO A 231 22.89 -20.56 9.37
CA PRO A 231 23.19 -21.06 8.05
C PRO A 231 23.20 -19.90 7.03
N PRO A 232 23.99 -20.01 5.96
CA PRO A 232 23.95 -19.01 4.88
C PRO A 232 22.52 -18.92 4.34
N ALA A 233 22.15 -17.72 3.86
CA ALA A 233 20.86 -17.55 3.21
C ALA A 233 20.82 -18.45 1.97
N GLU A 234 19.79 -19.26 1.83
CA GLU A 234 19.57 -20.05 0.64
C GLU A 234 19.19 -19.11 -0.50
N GLU A 235 20.11 -18.90 -1.43
CA GLU A 235 19.88 -18.12 -2.64
C GLU A 235 19.41 -19.06 -3.75
N VAL A 236 18.11 -19.13 -3.94
CA VAL A 236 17.54 -19.79 -5.11
C VAL A 236 17.45 -18.74 -6.22
N PRO A 237 18.25 -18.86 -7.30
CA PRO A 237 18.18 -17.92 -8.41
C PRO A 237 16.77 -17.97 -9.01
N PRO A 238 16.20 -16.81 -9.42
CA PRO A 238 14.90 -16.78 -10.04
C PRO A 238 14.91 -17.60 -11.35
N GLY A 239 14.00 -18.56 -11.44
CA GLY A 239 13.78 -19.32 -12.66
C GLY A 239 13.01 -18.51 -13.71
N PRO A 240 13.02 -18.95 -14.98
CA PRO A 240 12.21 -18.32 -16.02
C PRO A 240 10.71 -18.46 -15.69
N ILE A 241 9.94 -17.44 -16.04
CA ILE A 241 8.47 -17.51 -15.94
C ILE A 241 7.91 -18.51 -16.97
N THR A 242 6.74 -19.07 -16.69
CA THR A 242 6.03 -19.91 -17.65
C THR A 242 4.81 -19.14 -18.16
N VAL A 243 4.79 -18.79 -19.46
CA VAL A 243 3.64 -18.20 -20.12
C VAL A 243 2.83 -19.32 -20.76
N ARG A 244 1.59 -19.49 -20.31
CA ARG A 244 0.70 -20.56 -20.77
C ARG A 244 -0.21 -20.09 -21.91
N PRO A 245 -0.65 -21.00 -22.80
CA PRO A 245 -1.57 -20.66 -23.90
C PRO A 245 -2.94 -20.13 -23.43
N ASP A 246 -3.34 -20.36 -22.17
CA ASP A 246 -4.56 -19.87 -21.53
C ASP A 246 -4.42 -18.45 -20.94
N PHE A 247 -3.36 -17.72 -21.31
CA PHE A 247 -3.04 -16.37 -20.85
C PHE A 247 -2.68 -16.27 -19.36
N CYS A 248 -2.38 -17.38 -18.70
CA CYS A 248 -1.80 -17.39 -17.36
C CYS A 248 -0.27 -17.30 -17.45
N VAL A 249 0.33 -16.57 -16.50
CA VAL A 249 1.77 -16.43 -16.35
C VAL A 249 2.13 -16.89 -14.96
N GLU A 250 2.91 -17.98 -14.86
CA GLU A 250 3.40 -18.53 -13.60
C GLU A 250 4.81 -18.02 -13.31
N VAL A 251 5.00 -17.47 -12.11
CA VAL A 251 6.30 -17.00 -11.63
C VAL A 251 6.83 -18.02 -10.63
N PRO A 252 7.96 -18.69 -10.92
CA PRO A 252 8.51 -19.71 -10.04
C PRO A 252 9.07 -19.10 -8.76
N GLY A 253 8.70 -19.67 -7.63
CA GLY A 253 9.25 -19.31 -6.32
C GLY A 253 8.83 -17.93 -5.79
N PRO A 254 9.20 -17.62 -4.54
CA PRO A 254 8.82 -16.37 -3.90
C PRO A 254 9.70 -15.16 -4.27
N GLY A 255 10.75 -15.36 -5.09
CA GLY A 255 11.96 -14.54 -5.04
C GLY A 255 12.10 -13.42 -6.06
N ASP A 256 11.42 -13.45 -7.22
CA ASP A 256 11.63 -12.42 -8.24
C ASP A 256 10.59 -11.30 -8.15
N LEU A 257 10.80 -10.40 -7.19
CA LEU A 257 9.93 -9.24 -7.03
C LEU A 257 9.99 -8.27 -8.21
N TYR A 258 11.11 -8.20 -8.91
CA TYR A 258 11.22 -7.33 -10.09
C TYR A 258 10.36 -7.84 -11.25
N THR A 259 10.43 -9.11 -11.57
CA THR A 259 9.56 -9.73 -12.59
C THR A 259 8.09 -9.61 -12.20
N ARG A 260 7.73 -9.87 -10.94
CA ARG A 260 6.37 -9.65 -10.44
C ARG A 260 5.92 -8.20 -10.58
N PHE A 261 6.77 -7.24 -10.23
CA PHE A 261 6.49 -5.81 -10.38
C PHE A 261 6.24 -5.42 -11.84
N GLN A 262 7.02 -5.98 -12.78
CA GLN A 262 6.79 -5.75 -14.22
C GLN A 262 5.46 -6.34 -14.68
N LEU A 263 5.11 -7.56 -14.22
CA LEU A 263 3.82 -8.19 -14.54
C LEU A 263 2.63 -7.38 -14.02
N GLU A 264 2.68 -6.84 -12.80
CA GLU A 264 1.64 -5.98 -12.21
C GLU A 264 1.29 -4.73 -13.07
N ARG A 265 2.15 -4.36 -14.00
CA ARG A 265 1.92 -3.23 -14.91
C ARG A 265 0.88 -3.55 -16.00
N PHE A 266 0.75 -4.81 -16.41
CA PHE A 266 -0.07 -5.24 -17.54
C PHE A 266 -0.79 -6.58 -17.35
N ALA A 267 -0.71 -7.19 -16.17
CA ALA A 267 -1.39 -8.42 -15.81
C ALA A 267 -2.06 -8.27 -14.44
N ASP A 268 -3.02 -9.10 -14.13
CA ASP A 268 -3.71 -9.16 -12.84
C ASP A 268 -3.25 -10.38 -12.06
N LEU A 269 -2.86 -10.20 -10.79
CA LEU A 269 -2.54 -11.31 -9.89
C LEU A 269 -3.80 -12.15 -9.66
N LYS A 270 -3.72 -13.44 -9.95
CA LYS A 270 -4.80 -14.41 -9.77
C LYS A 270 -4.63 -15.21 -8.48
N ASP A 271 -3.44 -15.74 -8.28
CA ASP A 271 -3.07 -16.53 -7.10
C ASP A 271 -1.68 -16.12 -6.62
N GLU A 272 -1.45 -16.15 -5.30
CA GLU A 272 -0.13 -15.86 -4.71
C GLU A 272 0.73 -17.11 -4.52
N GLU A 273 0.11 -18.25 -4.24
CA GLU A 273 0.80 -19.54 -4.00
C GLU A 273 0.02 -20.68 -4.67
N PRO A 274 0.44 -21.13 -5.87
CA PRO A 274 1.55 -20.62 -6.71
C PRO A 274 1.29 -19.22 -7.25
N CYS A 275 2.37 -18.45 -7.50
CA CYS A 275 2.25 -17.09 -8.01
C CYS A 275 1.83 -17.09 -9.48
N VAL A 276 0.58 -16.77 -9.75
CA VAL A 276 -0.03 -16.80 -11.08
C VAL A 276 -0.65 -15.46 -11.42
N TYR A 277 -0.30 -14.93 -12.57
CA TYR A 277 -0.90 -13.74 -13.16
C TYR A 277 -1.77 -14.11 -14.34
N SER A 278 -2.78 -13.30 -14.66
CA SER A 278 -3.60 -13.44 -15.87
C SER A 278 -3.47 -12.22 -16.78
N LEU A 279 -3.29 -12.48 -18.06
CA LEU A 279 -3.30 -11.48 -19.12
C LEU A 279 -4.73 -11.36 -19.68
N SER A 280 -5.25 -10.14 -19.76
CA SER A 280 -6.57 -9.85 -20.28
C SER A 280 -6.58 -8.58 -21.13
N ALA A 281 -7.62 -8.38 -21.94
CA ALA A 281 -7.80 -7.12 -22.67
C ALA A 281 -7.91 -5.93 -21.71
N ALA A 282 -8.52 -6.11 -20.53
CA ALA A 282 -8.67 -5.07 -19.53
C ALA A 282 -7.33 -4.70 -18.88
N SER A 283 -6.51 -5.71 -18.47
CA SER A 283 -5.20 -5.46 -17.88
C SER A 283 -4.23 -4.82 -18.89
N LEU A 284 -4.25 -5.29 -20.13
CA LEU A 284 -3.48 -4.69 -21.22
C LEU A 284 -3.94 -3.25 -21.51
N GLY A 285 -5.25 -3.00 -21.58
CA GLY A 285 -5.81 -1.67 -21.82
C GLY A 285 -5.37 -0.65 -20.77
N ARG A 286 -5.31 -1.04 -19.47
CA ARG A 286 -4.76 -0.21 -18.40
C ARG A 286 -3.28 0.15 -18.63
N ALA A 287 -2.48 -0.81 -19.12
CA ALA A 287 -1.07 -0.59 -19.44
C ALA A 287 -0.89 0.38 -20.62
N LEU A 288 -1.63 0.17 -21.71
CA LEU A 288 -1.61 1.02 -22.90
C LEU A 288 -2.05 2.46 -22.57
N GLY A 289 -3.07 2.62 -21.74
CA GLY A 289 -3.51 3.93 -21.23
C GLY A 289 -2.45 4.68 -20.40
N ARG A 290 -1.39 3.98 -19.98
CA ARG A 290 -0.21 4.55 -19.28
C ARG A 290 1.03 4.61 -20.18
N ASN A 291 0.84 4.61 -21.49
CA ASN A 291 1.90 4.67 -22.50
C ASN A 291 2.87 3.47 -22.50
N VAL A 292 2.49 2.32 -21.95
CA VAL A 292 3.27 1.08 -22.10
C VAL A 292 2.98 0.50 -23.48
N GLN A 293 4.03 0.25 -24.26
CA GLN A 293 3.88 -0.29 -25.63
C GLN A 293 3.75 -1.81 -25.60
N VAL A 294 2.88 -2.38 -26.44
CA VAL A 294 2.67 -3.83 -26.50
C VAL A 294 3.96 -4.59 -26.84
N GLU A 295 4.81 -4.05 -27.70
CA GLU A 295 6.07 -4.70 -28.07
C GLU A 295 7.07 -4.74 -26.89
N GLN A 296 7.02 -3.77 -25.95
CA GLN A 296 7.79 -3.82 -24.71
C GLN A 296 7.30 -4.95 -23.80
N ILE A 297 5.96 -5.15 -23.73
CA ILE A 297 5.36 -6.24 -22.96
C ILE A 297 5.78 -7.60 -23.56
N LEU A 298 5.70 -7.74 -24.89
CA LEU A 298 6.07 -8.97 -25.59
C LEU A 298 7.57 -9.28 -25.42
N ALA A 299 8.41 -8.28 -25.56
CA ALA A 299 9.86 -8.41 -25.33
C ALA A 299 10.17 -8.86 -23.91
N PHE A 300 9.53 -8.24 -22.91
CA PHE A 300 9.68 -8.63 -21.51
C PHE A 300 9.22 -10.07 -21.26
N LEU A 301 8.00 -10.44 -21.72
CA LEU A 301 7.48 -11.80 -21.54
C LEU A 301 8.38 -12.84 -22.22
N SER A 302 8.84 -12.57 -23.44
CA SER A 302 9.76 -13.46 -24.17
C SER A 302 11.09 -13.62 -23.41
N GLN A 303 11.70 -12.52 -22.97
CA GLN A 303 12.95 -12.55 -22.22
C GLN A 303 12.80 -13.31 -20.89
N ALA A 304 11.78 -12.98 -20.13
CA ALA A 304 11.53 -13.59 -18.82
C ALA A 304 11.17 -15.08 -18.91
N ALA A 305 10.55 -15.50 -20.03
CA ALA A 305 10.23 -16.91 -20.31
C ALA A 305 11.35 -17.68 -21.01
N GLY A 306 12.57 -17.12 -21.10
CA GLY A 306 13.69 -17.77 -21.80
C GLY A 306 13.44 -18.02 -23.29
N GLY A 307 12.68 -17.16 -23.95
CA GLY A 307 12.31 -17.27 -25.37
C GLY A 307 11.03 -18.08 -25.66
N ASN A 308 10.44 -18.68 -24.66
CA ASN A 308 9.27 -19.59 -24.82
C ASN A 308 7.92 -18.84 -24.68
N LEU A 309 7.68 -17.84 -25.54
CA LEU A 309 6.39 -17.14 -25.58
C LEU A 309 5.43 -17.81 -26.59
N PRO A 310 4.25 -18.34 -26.18
CA PRO A 310 3.31 -18.95 -27.09
C PRO A 310 2.80 -17.96 -28.16
N ALA A 311 2.79 -18.41 -29.44
CA ALA A 311 2.42 -17.55 -30.56
C ALA A 311 0.98 -17.02 -30.48
N ASN A 312 0.04 -17.81 -29.93
CA ASN A 312 -1.33 -17.39 -29.71
C ASN A 312 -1.43 -16.24 -28.69
N VAL A 313 -0.59 -16.25 -27.63
CA VAL A 313 -0.54 -15.18 -26.64
C VAL A 313 -0.01 -13.91 -27.29
N ALA A 314 1.13 -14.00 -28.01
CA ALA A 314 1.69 -12.84 -28.70
C ALA A 314 0.72 -12.25 -29.74
N GLY A 315 0.07 -13.08 -30.53
CA GLY A 315 -0.94 -12.66 -31.52
C GLY A 315 -2.15 -11.96 -30.85
N GLN A 316 -2.65 -12.53 -29.77
CA GLN A 316 -3.81 -11.98 -29.07
C GLN A 316 -3.50 -10.65 -28.37
N LEU A 317 -2.31 -10.50 -27.76
CA LEU A 317 -1.90 -9.22 -27.15
C LEU A 317 -1.81 -8.11 -28.21
N ARG A 318 -1.25 -8.40 -29.41
CA ARG A 318 -1.26 -7.44 -30.52
C ARG A 318 -2.65 -7.10 -31.01
N LEU A 319 -3.54 -8.10 -31.08
CA LEU A 319 -4.94 -7.88 -31.46
C LEU A 319 -5.66 -6.97 -30.47
N TRP A 320 -5.52 -7.20 -29.16
CA TRP A 320 -6.10 -6.32 -28.15
C TRP A 320 -5.51 -4.91 -28.20
N ALA A 321 -4.19 -4.79 -28.36
CA ALA A 321 -3.52 -3.49 -28.47
C ALA A 321 -3.99 -2.72 -29.72
N GLY A 322 -4.16 -3.39 -30.86
CA GLY A 322 -4.66 -2.75 -32.08
C GLY A 322 -6.11 -2.26 -31.98
N ARG A 323 -6.88 -2.77 -31.01
CA ARG A 323 -8.25 -2.32 -30.74
C ARG A 323 -8.35 -1.25 -29.65
N PHE A 324 -7.25 -1.00 -28.93
CA PHE A 324 -7.22 0.01 -27.88
C PHE A 324 -7.43 1.41 -28.46
N GLY A 325 -8.36 2.18 -27.90
CA GLY A 325 -8.68 3.53 -28.34
C GLY A 325 -9.49 3.64 -29.64
N GLN A 326 -9.88 2.50 -30.27
CA GLN A 326 -10.76 2.55 -31.44
C GLN A 326 -12.22 2.89 -31.09
N VAL A 327 -12.62 2.70 -29.85
CA VAL A 327 -13.95 3.02 -29.33
C VAL A 327 -13.79 3.84 -28.08
N GLU A 328 -14.43 5.00 -28.03
CA GLU A 328 -14.51 5.88 -26.88
C GLU A 328 -15.96 5.98 -26.42
N LEU A 329 -16.19 5.85 -25.11
CA LEU A 329 -17.51 6.02 -24.50
C LEU A 329 -17.47 7.28 -23.63
N GLU A 330 -18.33 8.23 -23.97
CA GLU A 330 -18.50 9.46 -23.19
C GLU A 330 -19.85 9.45 -22.47
N GLU A 331 -19.83 9.78 -21.16
CA GLU A 331 -21.06 10.11 -20.45
C GLU A 331 -21.40 11.59 -20.72
N VAL A 332 -22.50 11.80 -21.39
CA VAL A 332 -22.98 13.14 -21.70
C VAL A 332 -24.40 13.35 -21.17
N VAL A 333 -24.70 14.59 -20.83
CA VAL A 333 -26.04 15.04 -20.49
C VAL A 333 -26.69 15.65 -21.72
N ILE A 334 -27.96 15.34 -21.94
CA ILE A 334 -28.74 15.91 -23.03
C ILE A 334 -29.50 17.12 -22.53
N LEU A 335 -29.14 18.33 -23.00
CA LEU A 335 -29.97 19.51 -22.83
C LEU A 335 -31.04 19.53 -23.92
N ARG A 336 -32.32 19.57 -23.51
CA ARG A 336 -33.46 19.71 -24.41
C ARG A 336 -34.21 21.02 -24.13
N THR A 337 -34.48 21.77 -25.15
CA THR A 337 -35.28 23.01 -25.08
C THR A 337 -36.65 22.82 -25.73
N ARG A 338 -37.63 23.63 -25.35
CA ARG A 338 -38.99 23.57 -25.93
C ARG A 338 -39.09 24.14 -27.34
N SER A 339 -38.12 24.97 -27.75
CA SER A 339 -38.08 25.59 -29.09
C SER A 339 -36.65 25.73 -29.59
N GLU A 340 -36.52 25.78 -30.92
CA GLU A 340 -35.25 26.06 -31.59
C GLU A 340 -34.69 27.43 -31.21
N ARG A 341 -35.54 28.42 -31.02
CA ARG A 341 -35.17 29.78 -30.61
C ARG A 341 -34.44 29.74 -29.25
N ALA A 342 -34.95 29.01 -28.27
CA ALA A 342 -34.33 28.88 -26.95
C ALA A 342 -32.95 28.22 -27.04
N LEU A 343 -32.77 27.17 -27.85
CA LEU A 343 -31.46 26.55 -28.01
C LEU A 343 -30.47 27.45 -28.71
N LYS A 344 -30.92 28.21 -29.75
CA LYS A 344 -30.09 29.22 -30.43
C LYS A 344 -29.64 30.32 -29.47
N GLU A 345 -30.55 30.81 -28.62
CA GLU A 345 -30.25 31.81 -27.60
C GLU A 345 -29.16 31.30 -26.64
N LEU A 346 -29.34 30.13 -26.05
CA LEU A 346 -28.33 29.50 -25.18
C LEU A 346 -26.98 29.20 -25.85
N SER A 347 -26.99 28.97 -27.15
CA SER A 347 -25.76 28.70 -27.93
C SER A 347 -24.96 29.96 -28.23
N VAL A 348 -25.56 31.15 -28.12
CA VAL A 348 -24.92 32.45 -28.38
C VAL A 348 -24.48 33.15 -27.10
N LEU A 349 -25.21 32.94 -26.00
CA LEU A 349 -24.92 33.58 -24.72
C LEU A 349 -23.56 33.13 -24.16
N PRO A 350 -22.67 34.05 -23.74
CA PRO A 350 -21.35 33.73 -23.21
C PRO A 350 -21.41 32.80 -22.02
N GLU A 351 -22.45 32.91 -21.16
CA GLU A 351 -22.62 32.18 -19.93
C GLU A 351 -22.96 30.70 -20.13
N THR A 352 -23.50 30.34 -21.29
CA THR A 352 -23.99 28.95 -21.56
C THR A 352 -23.29 28.30 -22.73
N ARG A 353 -22.83 29.06 -23.73
CA ARG A 353 -22.24 28.51 -24.98
C ARG A 353 -21.04 27.60 -24.72
N ALA A 354 -20.23 27.90 -23.71
CA ALA A 354 -19.03 27.12 -23.39
C ALA A 354 -19.34 25.69 -22.92
N TYR A 355 -20.54 25.44 -22.42
CA TYR A 355 -20.98 24.15 -21.90
C TYR A 355 -21.70 23.30 -22.96
N LEU A 356 -22.11 23.90 -24.11
CA LEU A 356 -22.81 23.19 -25.19
C LEU A 356 -21.77 22.66 -26.18
N THR A 357 -21.47 21.35 -26.08
CA THR A 357 -20.37 20.76 -26.87
C THR A 357 -20.78 20.44 -28.31
N ARG A 358 -21.98 19.92 -28.52
CA ARG A 358 -22.48 19.52 -29.85
C ARG A 358 -24.00 19.65 -29.91
N ARG A 359 -24.50 20.27 -30.97
CA ARG A 359 -25.94 20.27 -31.27
C ARG A 359 -26.34 18.98 -31.97
N LEU A 360 -27.33 18.28 -31.44
CA LEU A 360 -27.86 17.03 -31.99
C LEU A 360 -29.11 17.26 -32.87
N SER A 361 -29.93 18.26 -32.51
CA SER A 361 -31.15 18.60 -33.23
C SER A 361 -31.48 20.09 -33.07
N PRO A 362 -32.54 20.60 -33.74
CA PRO A 362 -32.96 21.99 -33.50
C PRO A 362 -33.22 22.35 -32.04
N VAL A 363 -33.59 21.39 -31.20
CA VAL A 363 -33.98 21.59 -29.81
C VAL A 363 -33.13 20.81 -28.81
N THR A 364 -32.03 20.19 -29.25
CA THR A 364 -31.23 19.30 -28.40
C THR A 364 -29.75 19.55 -28.58
N ALA A 365 -29.03 19.66 -27.47
CA ALA A 365 -27.55 19.77 -27.45
C ALA A 365 -26.95 18.81 -26.38
N LEU A 366 -25.69 18.42 -26.59
CA LEU A 366 -24.89 17.66 -25.63
C LEU A 366 -24.17 18.62 -24.67
N VAL A 367 -24.10 18.19 -23.42
CA VAL A 367 -23.35 18.83 -22.34
C VAL A 367 -22.50 17.76 -21.65
N ARG A 368 -21.26 18.07 -21.34
CA ARG A 368 -20.43 17.13 -20.56
C ARG A 368 -21.00 17.01 -19.14
N LYS A 369 -20.97 15.81 -18.58
CA LYS A 369 -21.50 15.55 -17.22
C LYS A 369 -20.85 16.43 -16.16
N GLU A 370 -19.56 16.67 -16.29
CA GLU A 370 -18.77 17.54 -15.41
C GLU A 370 -19.19 19.01 -15.44
N ASP A 371 -19.72 19.49 -16.56
CA ASP A 371 -20.17 20.88 -16.74
C ASP A 371 -21.62 21.12 -16.25
N LEU A 372 -22.37 20.05 -15.93
CA LEU A 372 -23.77 20.12 -15.54
C LEU A 372 -24.04 21.08 -14.36
N PRO A 373 -23.24 21.08 -13.26
CA PRO A 373 -23.49 22.02 -12.15
C PRO A 373 -23.27 23.48 -12.53
N ALA A 374 -22.30 23.76 -13.39
CA ALA A 374 -22.00 25.10 -13.87
C ALA A 374 -23.10 25.60 -14.83
N LEU A 375 -23.50 24.76 -15.78
CA LEU A 375 -24.60 25.05 -16.70
C LEU A 375 -25.93 25.30 -15.95
N ARG A 376 -26.26 24.49 -14.94
CA ARG A 376 -27.48 24.72 -14.13
C ARG A 376 -27.49 26.10 -13.49
N ARG A 377 -26.38 26.54 -12.92
CA ARG A 377 -26.24 27.89 -12.35
C ARG A 377 -26.41 28.99 -13.38
N ALA A 378 -25.79 28.82 -14.56
CA ALA A 378 -25.90 29.77 -15.64
C ALA A 378 -27.36 29.89 -16.15
N LEU A 379 -28.04 28.76 -16.33
CA LEU A 379 -29.45 28.74 -16.73
C LEU A 379 -30.36 29.42 -15.70
N GLN A 380 -30.14 29.18 -14.40
CA GLN A 380 -30.89 29.84 -13.33
C GLN A 380 -30.67 31.36 -13.33
N ALA A 381 -29.43 31.82 -13.52
CA ALA A 381 -29.11 33.23 -13.59
C ALA A 381 -29.76 33.93 -14.79
N LEU A 382 -29.99 33.20 -15.89
CA LEU A 382 -30.68 33.70 -17.08
C LEU A 382 -32.23 33.55 -17.00
N GLY A 383 -32.76 33.05 -15.87
CA GLY A 383 -34.21 32.85 -15.67
C GLY A 383 -34.77 31.57 -16.26
N PHE A 384 -33.94 30.65 -16.77
CA PHE A 384 -34.36 29.31 -17.14
C PHE A 384 -34.41 28.45 -15.88
N LEU A 385 -35.57 27.89 -15.57
CA LEU A 385 -35.77 27.00 -14.43
C LEU A 385 -36.02 25.57 -14.92
N PRO A 386 -34.95 24.76 -15.12
CA PRO A 386 -35.14 23.36 -15.43
C PRO A 386 -35.85 22.68 -14.25
N PRO A 387 -36.86 21.81 -14.49
CA PRO A 387 -37.48 21.05 -13.42
C PRO A 387 -36.37 20.30 -12.66
N HIS A 388 -36.47 20.26 -11.33
CA HIS A 388 -35.61 19.40 -10.52
C HIS A 388 -35.92 17.96 -10.89
N GLU A 389 -34.94 17.20 -11.36
CA GLU A 389 -35.01 15.75 -11.25
C GLU A 389 -34.97 15.44 -9.75
N GLU A 390 -36.02 14.82 -9.24
CA GLU A 390 -36.00 14.18 -7.94
C GLU A 390 -34.79 13.22 -7.97
N ALA A 391 -33.97 13.31 -6.92
CA ALA A 391 -32.88 12.36 -6.72
C ALA A 391 -33.48 10.95 -6.83
N ASP A 392 -32.83 10.09 -7.62
CA ASP A 392 -33.13 8.66 -7.68
C ASP A 392 -33.34 8.15 -6.25
N ASP A 393 -34.57 7.91 -5.87
CA ASP A 393 -34.93 7.20 -4.67
C ASP A 393 -34.69 5.72 -4.95
N PRO A 394 -33.71 5.06 -4.32
CA PRO A 394 -33.38 3.67 -4.58
C PRO A 394 -34.48 2.68 -4.15
N ASP A 395 -35.59 3.15 -3.59
CA ASP A 395 -36.66 2.32 -3.00
C ASP A 395 -37.97 2.27 -3.82
N LEU A 396 -38.01 2.73 -5.07
CA LEU A 396 -39.20 2.58 -5.90
C LEU A 396 -39.19 1.22 -6.67
N PRO A 397 -40.24 0.39 -6.48
CA PRO A 397 -40.32 -0.92 -7.15
C PRO A 397 -40.48 -0.76 -8.68
N HIS A 398 -39.63 -1.42 -9.42
CA HIS A 398 -39.71 -1.53 -10.88
C HIS A 398 -41.07 -2.11 -11.31
N HIS A 399 -41.93 -1.29 -11.91
CA HIS A 399 -43.09 -1.77 -12.64
C HIS A 399 -42.61 -2.53 -13.86
N GLN A 400 -42.79 -3.83 -13.88
CA GLN A 400 -42.74 -4.66 -15.10
C GLN A 400 -43.97 -4.33 -15.97
N PRO A 401 -43.79 -4.03 -17.25
CA PRO A 401 -44.91 -4.00 -18.17
C PRO A 401 -45.37 -5.42 -18.48
N GLY A 402 -46.68 -5.69 -18.36
CA GLY A 402 -47.34 -6.90 -18.78
C GLY A 402 -47.44 -7.06 -20.32
#